data_3ec1b29a5c414584404b74017572ea1b
#
_entry.id   3ec1b29a5c414584404b74017572ea1b
#
_cell.length_a   1.000
_cell.length_b   1.000
_cell.length_c   1.000
_cell.angle_alpha   90.00
_cell.angle_beta   90.00
_cell.angle_gamma   90.00
#
_symmetry.space_group_name_H-M   'P 1'
#
loop_
_entity.id
_entity.type
_entity.pdbx_description
1 polymer ?
#
loop_
_entity_poly.entity_id
_entity_poly.type
_entity_poly.pdbx_seq_one_letter_code
_entity_poly.pdbx_strand_id
1 'polypeptide(L)'
;MQETVEYLAGNLEELRGNYICVSNVHTTMTSFRDPDYNTVQNSGAMALPDGKPLVIVCRMRNFYGAGRVPGPDLMPRIFEISREKGYRHYFYGGSKETLGRLRTEIMNRYPWLKIAGMYSPPYRQLTKEEDEEVTDRINKSHPDFIWVALGAPKQEIWMREHQFRVNGVMLGVGAAFDFCAGTVKRAPAWMQESCLEWLYRLMQDPKRLFSRYFKTNASFLLHVLLENKRYRKENRFRKVAMIGHKRIPSREGGVEMVVDELSTRLTERGYHVEAYNRSGYHVSGKEFDEKRGKVYNGVRLITIPTFKSSSLNAIVYSFLATLRALFGGYGVFHYHAEGPCVMLGIPKLFRKRVVATIHGLDWQRAKWGNLATRVLKFGESQAAKRADEIIVLSKNVQEYFEETYHRKTVYIPNGIDRPENRPCKILTEKYGLKGDDYILFLARLVPEKGVHYLIEAYKGLKTDKKLVIAGGNSHAVEYRNQIYNSVRADDNIIMTGFVQGRELEELYSNAHIFVLPSDVEGMALCLLEAMSYGNCCVVSDIPENREVVGDKAVCFRKSDADDLRHKLEVLLASPEKVGEYKEASASYICGK
;
A
#
# COMPACT_ATOMS: atom_id res chain seq x y z
N MET A 1 8.36 3.23 13.94
CA MET A 1 7.95 3.98 15.15
C MET A 1 6.67 4.79 14.89
N GLN A 2 6.65 5.74 13.95
CA GLN A 2 5.46 6.55 13.68
C GLN A 2 4.26 5.69 13.27
N GLU A 3 4.45 4.80 12.29
CA GLU A 3 3.43 3.83 11.86
C GLU A 3 2.89 2.95 13.01
N THR A 4 3.76 2.56 13.95
CA THR A 4 3.35 1.78 15.14
C THR A 4 2.44 2.61 16.05
N VAL A 5 2.79 3.88 16.29
CA VAL A 5 1.98 4.79 17.12
C VAL A 5 0.62 5.05 16.46
N GLU A 6 0.59 5.30 15.16
CA GLU A 6 -0.63 5.50 14.38
C GLU A 6 -1.52 4.24 14.39
N TYR A 7 -0.91 3.07 14.21
CA TYR A 7 -1.64 1.81 14.28
C TYR A 7 -2.28 1.57 15.66
N LEU A 8 -1.51 1.78 16.73
CA LEU A 8 -2.02 1.63 18.11
C LEU A 8 -3.16 2.62 18.40
N ALA A 9 -3.04 3.85 17.93
CA ALA A 9 -4.07 4.87 18.12
C ALA A 9 -5.33 4.64 17.26
N GLY A 10 -5.17 4.09 16.06
CA GLY A 10 -6.28 3.81 15.14
C GLY A 10 -7.06 2.55 15.46
N ASN A 11 -6.41 1.56 16.10
CA ASN A 11 -7.01 0.24 16.39
C ASN A 11 -7.11 -0.06 17.88
N LEU A 12 -7.16 0.97 18.73
CA LEU A 12 -7.11 0.82 20.18
C LEU A 12 -8.23 -0.09 20.71
N GLU A 13 -9.46 0.07 20.21
CA GLU A 13 -10.62 -0.73 20.64
C GLU A 13 -10.49 -2.21 20.27
N GLU A 14 -9.94 -2.52 19.09
CA GLU A 14 -9.69 -3.91 18.68
C GLU A 14 -8.56 -4.57 19.46
N LEU A 15 -7.62 -3.75 19.95
CA LEU A 15 -6.47 -4.21 20.74
C LEU A 15 -6.77 -4.34 22.24
N ARG A 16 -7.92 -3.86 22.74
CA ARG A 16 -8.27 -3.95 24.16
C ARG A 16 -8.22 -5.39 24.67
N GLY A 17 -7.65 -5.54 25.85
CA GLY A 17 -7.43 -6.85 26.45
C GLY A 17 -6.26 -7.63 25.89
N ASN A 18 -5.66 -7.16 24.80
CA ASN A 18 -4.50 -7.79 24.19
C ASN A 18 -3.18 -7.24 24.73
N TYR A 19 -2.06 -7.90 24.40
CA TYR A 19 -0.74 -7.46 24.79
C TYR A 19 0.23 -7.38 23.62
N ILE A 20 1.26 -6.56 23.82
CA ILE A 20 2.30 -6.26 22.85
C ILE A 20 3.66 -6.50 23.51
N CYS A 21 4.47 -7.36 22.87
CA CYS A 21 5.81 -7.67 23.34
C CYS A 21 6.84 -6.72 22.71
N VAL A 22 7.61 -5.99 23.52
CA VAL A 22 8.77 -5.23 23.04
C VAL A 22 10.00 -6.13 23.14
N SER A 23 10.28 -6.82 22.01
CA SER A 23 11.21 -7.96 21.97
C SER A 23 12.63 -7.53 21.64
N ASN A 24 13.60 -8.13 22.31
CA ASN A 24 15.03 -7.95 22.08
C ASN A 24 15.74 -9.31 21.84
N VAL A 25 17.05 -9.28 21.60
CA VAL A 25 17.85 -10.50 21.35
C VAL A 25 17.69 -11.54 22.47
N HIS A 26 17.59 -11.10 23.72
CA HIS A 26 17.46 -12.02 24.85
C HIS A 26 16.09 -12.72 24.84
N THR A 27 15.00 -11.98 24.74
CA THR A 27 13.64 -12.54 24.66
C THR A 27 13.46 -13.44 23.46
N THR A 28 14.02 -13.06 22.30
CA THR A 28 14.01 -13.89 21.09
C THR A 28 14.75 -15.21 21.30
N MET A 29 15.93 -15.19 21.93
CA MET A 29 16.68 -16.42 22.18
C MET A 29 16.06 -17.28 23.31
N THR A 30 15.36 -16.68 24.26
CA THR A 30 14.55 -17.41 25.24
C THR A 30 13.38 -18.11 24.54
N SER A 31 12.66 -17.40 23.71
CA SER A 31 11.56 -17.92 22.89
C SER A 31 12.01 -19.08 21.96
N PHE A 32 13.22 -19.00 21.41
CA PHE A 32 13.78 -20.07 20.59
C PHE A 32 14.09 -21.35 21.38
N ARG A 33 14.45 -21.23 22.65
CA ARG A 33 14.84 -22.37 23.51
C ARG A 33 13.69 -22.96 24.31
N ASP A 34 12.66 -22.17 24.56
CA ASP A 34 11.51 -22.50 25.40
C ASP A 34 10.23 -22.41 24.56
N PRO A 35 9.61 -23.57 24.20
CA PRO A 35 8.37 -23.61 23.43
C PRO A 35 7.18 -22.92 24.12
N ASP A 36 7.11 -22.97 25.44
CA ASP A 36 6.01 -22.34 26.19
C ASP A 36 6.16 -20.81 26.12
N TYR A 37 7.36 -20.31 26.33
CA TYR A 37 7.63 -18.89 26.15
C TYR A 37 7.53 -18.44 24.69
N ASN A 38 7.81 -19.33 23.73
CA ASN A 38 7.54 -19.06 22.32
C ASN A 38 6.04 -18.81 22.06
N THR A 39 5.19 -19.65 22.66
CA THR A 39 3.74 -19.47 22.59
C THR A 39 3.32 -18.13 23.19
N VAL A 40 3.87 -17.75 24.34
CA VAL A 40 3.61 -16.45 24.96
C VAL A 40 3.99 -15.30 24.01
N GLN A 41 5.18 -15.32 23.42
CA GLN A 41 5.64 -14.27 22.49
C GLN A 41 4.77 -14.13 21.23
N ASN A 42 4.21 -15.23 20.72
CA ASN A 42 3.45 -15.26 19.47
C ASN A 42 1.93 -15.15 19.66
N SER A 43 1.42 -15.20 20.88
CA SER A 43 -0.02 -15.08 21.18
C SER A 43 -0.47 -13.63 21.43
N GLY A 44 0.46 -12.70 21.57
CA GLY A 44 0.14 -11.27 21.67
C GLY A 44 -0.26 -10.68 20.31
N ALA A 45 -0.89 -9.52 20.33
CA ALA A 45 -1.32 -8.82 19.13
C ALA A 45 -0.14 -8.49 18.19
N MET A 46 1.03 -8.17 18.76
CA MET A 46 2.26 -7.97 17.99
C MET A 46 3.53 -8.09 18.83
N ALA A 47 4.66 -8.31 18.16
CA ALA A 47 6.00 -8.26 18.72
C ALA A 47 6.81 -7.14 18.05
N LEU A 48 7.21 -6.12 18.82
CA LEU A 48 7.93 -4.95 18.32
C LEU A 48 9.45 -5.12 18.54
N PRO A 49 10.30 -4.87 17.53
CA PRO A 49 11.75 -5.02 17.67
C PRO A 49 12.35 -3.85 18.48
N ASP A 50 12.75 -4.10 19.72
CA ASP A 50 13.45 -3.14 20.59
C ASP A 50 14.86 -2.84 20.06
N GLY A 51 15.59 -3.89 19.71
CA GLY A 51 17.00 -3.79 19.34
C GLY A 51 17.27 -3.78 17.83
N LYS A 52 18.32 -3.03 17.43
CA LYS A 52 18.80 -2.97 16.05
C LYS A 52 19.12 -4.36 15.43
N PRO A 53 19.68 -5.36 16.17
CA PRO A 53 19.93 -6.69 15.64
C PRO A 53 18.68 -7.37 15.09
N LEU A 54 17.53 -7.25 15.75
CA LEU A 54 16.27 -7.83 15.27
C LEU A 54 15.81 -7.15 13.98
N VAL A 55 15.93 -5.83 13.88
CA VAL A 55 15.64 -5.08 12.66
C VAL A 55 16.51 -5.54 11.49
N ILE A 56 17.80 -5.82 11.77
CA ILE A 56 18.72 -6.36 10.74
C ILE A 56 18.22 -7.74 10.27
N VAL A 57 17.84 -8.63 11.18
CA VAL A 57 17.29 -9.96 10.84
C VAL A 57 16.00 -9.83 10.04
N CYS A 58 15.08 -8.96 10.45
CA CYS A 58 13.87 -8.68 9.67
C CYS A 58 14.21 -8.25 8.23
N ARG A 59 15.15 -7.30 8.07
CA ARG A 59 15.60 -6.84 6.75
C ARG A 59 16.33 -7.91 5.94
N MET A 60 17.12 -8.78 6.58
CA MET A 60 17.75 -9.94 5.93
C MET A 60 16.71 -10.94 5.43
N ARG A 61 15.55 -11.00 6.05
CA ARG A 61 14.37 -11.79 5.66
C ARG A 61 13.40 -11.02 4.77
N ASN A 62 13.82 -9.87 4.23
CA ASN A 62 13.10 -8.99 3.32
C ASN A 62 11.91 -8.21 3.92
N PHE A 63 11.77 -8.16 5.25
CA PHE A 63 10.83 -7.25 5.93
C PHE A 63 11.45 -5.86 6.05
N TYR A 64 11.45 -5.12 4.94
CA TYR A 64 12.19 -3.85 4.82
C TYR A 64 11.56 -2.70 5.60
N GLY A 65 10.24 -2.75 5.85
CA GLY A 65 9.51 -1.80 6.69
C GLY A 65 9.83 -1.90 8.18
N ALA A 66 10.47 -3.00 8.62
CA ALA A 66 10.80 -3.18 10.03
C ALA A 66 11.72 -2.06 10.52
N GLY A 67 11.26 -1.35 11.54
CA GLY A 67 11.96 -0.30 12.24
C GLY A 67 12.15 -0.63 13.73
N ARG A 68 13.09 0.03 14.39
CA ARG A 68 13.30 -0.13 15.83
C ARG A 68 12.19 0.59 16.61
N VAL A 69 11.58 -0.10 17.57
CA VAL A 69 10.52 0.41 18.45
C VAL A 69 10.85 0.05 19.91
N PRO A 70 11.82 0.74 20.53
CA PRO A 70 12.17 0.49 21.92
C PRO A 70 11.15 1.11 22.88
N GLY A 71 10.90 0.43 24.00
CA GLY A 71 9.97 0.88 25.03
C GLY A 71 10.20 2.32 25.51
N PRO A 72 11.45 2.74 25.79
CA PRO A 72 11.76 4.11 26.22
C PRO A 72 11.45 5.20 25.17
N ASP A 73 11.33 4.85 23.89
CA ASP A 73 10.96 5.78 22.82
C ASP A 73 9.46 5.72 22.53
N LEU A 74 8.86 4.53 22.67
CA LEU A 74 7.43 4.32 22.42
C LEU A 74 6.56 5.04 23.45
N MET A 75 6.91 4.92 24.74
CA MET A 75 6.15 5.55 25.82
C MET A 75 5.97 7.06 25.61
N PRO A 76 7.03 7.88 25.42
CA PRO A 76 6.89 9.32 25.16
C PRO A 76 6.04 9.64 23.96
N ARG A 77 6.14 8.88 22.87
CA ARG A 77 5.33 9.10 21.67
C ARG A 77 3.84 8.88 21.91
N ILE A 78 3.49 7.85 22.65
CA ILE A 78 2.08 7.62 23.05
C ILE A 78 1.62 8.71 24.03
N PHE A 79 2.49 9.21 24.92
CA PHE A 79 2.15 10.33 25.81
C PHE A 79 1.87 11.62 25.03
N GLU A 80 2.63 11.90 23.97
CA GLU A 80 2.41 13.06 23.12
C GLU A 80 1.02 13.03 22.45
N ILE A 81 0.64 11.92 21.82
CA ILE A 81 -0.67 11.81 21.17
C ILE A 81 -1.83 11.77 22.18
N SER A 82 -1.58 11.39 23.42
CA SER A 82 -2.58 11.38 24.49
C SER A 82 -3.06 12.78 24.87
N ARG A 83 -2.31 13.84 24.48
CA ARG A 83 -2.75 15.24 24.65
C ARG A 83 -4.07 15.52 23.93
N GLU A 84 -4.21 15.02 22.72
CA GLU A 84 -5.41 15.23 21.89
C GLU A 84 -6.46 14.14 22.13
N LYS A 85 -6.03 12.90 22.29
CA LYS A 85 -6.91 11.72 22.41
C LYS A 85 -7.43 11.50 23.83
N GLY A 86 -6.74 12.07 24.85
CA GLY A 86 -7.15 11.95 26.24
C GLY A 86 -6.99 10.56 26.85
N TYR A 87 -6.11 9.71 26.31
CA TYR A 87 -5.86 8.36 26.78
C TYR A 87 -5.46 8.30 28.25
N ARG A 88 -5.87 7.21 28.92
CA ARG A 88 -5.62 6.91 30.34
C ARG A 88 -4.53 5.84 30.46
N HIS A 89 -3.52 6.09 31.28
CA HIS A 89 -2.34 5.25 31.42
C HIS A 89 -2.24 4.61 32.79
N TYR A 90 -2.03 3.30 32.82
CA TYR A 90 -1.73 2.54 34.02
C TYR A 90 -0.29 2.03 33.98
N PHE A 91 0.43 2.09 35.11
CA PHE A 91 1.82 1.66 35.19
C PHE A 91 1.93 0.51 36.19
N TYR A 92 2.31 -0.66 35.70
CA TYR A 92 2.39 -1.89 36.48
C TYR A 92 3.84 -2.42 36.53
N GLY A 93 4.45 -2.52 37.69
CA GLY A 93 5.83 -2.99 37.86
C GLY A 93 6.79 -1.89 38.31
N GLY A 94 8.08 -2.22 38.32
CA GLY A 94 9.13 -1.38 38.90
C GLY A 94 9.09 -1.30 40.43
N SER A 95 10.09 -0.66 41.04
CA SER A 95 10.09 -0.39 42.47
C SER A 95 9.19 0.80 42.82
N LYS A 96 8.75 0.91 44.08
CA LYS A 96 7.98 2.08 44.55
C LYS A 96 8.76 3.38 44.34
N GLU A 97 10.08 3.34 44.49
CA GLU A 97 10.95 4.49 44.24
C GLU A 97 10.97 4.87 42.74
N THR A 98 11.16 3.87 41.84
CA THR A 98 11.11 4.09 40.39
C THR A 98 9.77 4.68 39.95
N LEU A 99 8.63 4.16 40.46
CA LEU A 99 7.30 4.68 40.15
C LEU A 99 7.10 6.11 40.67
N GLY A 100 7.61 6.44 41.86
CA GLY A 100 7.54 7.79 42.40
C GLY A 100 8.28 8.79 41.52
N ARG A 101 9.52 8.47 41.12
CA ARG A 101 10.32 9.31 40.20
C ARG A 101 9.67 9.40 38.82
N LEU A 102 9.21 8.27 38.30
CA LEU A 102 8.50 8.22 37.00
C LEU A 102 7.28 9.15 36.99
N ARG A 103 6.49 9.12 38.08
CA ARG A 103 5.32 10.02 38.22
C ARG A 103 5.75 11.49 38.19
N THR A 104 6.79 11.85 38.91
CA THR A 104 7.31 13.23 38.95
C THR A 104 7.77 13.68 37.55
N GLU A 105 8.55 12.85 36.86
CA GLU A 105 9.03 13.15 35.50
C GLU A 105 7.91 13.26 34.48
N ILE A 106 6.91 12.36 34.55
CA ILE A 106 5.73 12.41 33.69
C ILE A 106 4.94 13.70 33.94
N MET A 107 4.64 14.03 35.16
CA MET A 107 3.88 15.25 35.49
C MET A 107 4.60 16.53 35.08
N ASN A 108 5.95 16.54 35.16
CA ASN A 108 6.75 17.67 34.70
C ASN A 108 6.77 17.82 33.17
N ARG A 109 6.91 16.73 32.43
CA ARG A 109 7.07 16.76 30.96
C ARG A 109 5.75 16.67 30.19
N TYR A 110 4.76 15.97 30.76
CA TYR A 110 3.47 15.68 30.15
C TYR A 110 2.31 15.98 31.11
N PRO A 111 2.13 17.24 31.53
CA PRO A 111 1.14 17.62 32.57
C PRO A 111 -0.31 17.30 32.19
N TRP A 112 -0.58 17.09 30.89
CA TRP A 112 -1.88 16.67 30.36
C TRP A 112 -2.17 15.18 30.48
N LEU A 113 -1.15 14.34 30.84
CA LEU A 113 -1.29 12.88 30.82
C LEU A 113 -2.21 12.40 31.94
N LYS A 114 -3.21 11.61 31.59
CA LYS A 114 -4.14 11.02 32.54
C LYS A 114 -3.56 9.73 33.13
N ILE A 115 -2.97 9.79 34.31
CA ILE A 115 -2.47 8.63 35.03
C ILE A 115 -3.66 7.96 35.73
N ALA A 116 -4.12 6.80 35.21
CA ALA A 116 -5.20 6.00 35.76
C ALA A 116 -4.79 5.28 37.05
N GLY A 117 -3.53 4.89 37.14
CA GLY A 117 -2.96 4.26 38.35
C GLY A 117 -1.51 3.85 38.19
N MET A 118 -0.88 3.55 39.31
CA MET A 118 0.50 3.04 39.37
C MET A 118 0.58 1.98 40.47
N TYR A 119 1.15 0.81 40.18
CA TYR A 119 1.27 -0.26 41.15
C TYR A 119 2.60 -0.99 41.02
N SER A 120 3.28 -1.16 42.16
CA SER A 120 4.51 -1.92 42.30
C SER A 120 4.18 -3.24 43.00
N PRO A 121 4.13 -4.37 42.29
CA PRO A 121 3.86 -5.66 42.93
C PRO A 121 5.04 -6.11 43.79
N PRO A 122 4.82 -6.97 44.81
CA PRO A 122 5.90 -7.54 45.59
C PRO A 122 6.82 -8.44 44.75
N TYR A 123 8.07 -8.63 45.18
CA TYR A 123 9.04 -9.46 44.45
C TYR A 123 8.74 -10.98 44.49
N ARG A 124 7.67 -11.39 45.16
CA ARG A 124 7.16 -12.76 45.16
C ARG A 124 6.02 -12.95 44.14
N GLN A 125 5.67 -14.16 43.88
CA GLN A 125 4.45 -14.47 43.14
C GLN A 125 3.23 -14.05 43.98
N LEU A 126 2.24 -13.43 43.33
CA LEU A 126 0.98 -13.06 43.94
C LEU A 126 0.15 -14.31 44.23
N THR A 127 -0.67 -14.29 45.30
CA THR A 127 -1.72 -15.29 45.46
C THR A 127 -2.82 -15.03 44.43
N LYS A 128 -3.73 -15.97 44.23
CA LYS A 128 -4.85 -15.81 43.31
C LYS A 128 -5.74 -14.61 43.69
N GLU A 129 -6.00 -14.46 44.97
CA GLU A 129 -6.81 -13.37 45.52
C GLU A 129 -6.12 -12.00 45.32
N GLU A 130 -4.81 -11.92 45.54
CA GLU A 130 -4.03 -10.71 45.30
C GLU A 130 -4.00 -10.36 43.80
N ASP A 131 -3.90 -11.36 42.93
CA ASP A 131 -3.91 -11.19 41.46
C ASP A 131 -5.28 -10.70 40.95
N GLU A 132 -6.35 -11.26 41.48
CA GLU A 132 -7.72 -10.82 41.21
C GLU A 132 -7.95 -9.38 41.67
N GLU A 133 -7.53 -9.03 42.90
CA GLU A 133 -7.62 -7.68 43.45
C GLU A 133 -6.89 -6.66 42.57
N VAL A 134 -5.68 -7.01 42.11
CA VAL A 134 -4.90 -6.15 41.22
C VAL A 134 -5.57 -6.00 39.87
N THR A 135 -6.07 -7.08 39.30
CA THR A 135 -6.83 -7.07 38.02
C THR A 135 -8.06 -6.17 38.12
N ASP A 136 -8.85 -6.31 39.18
CA ASP A 136 -10.01 -5.48 39.47
C ASP A 136 -9.65 -4.00 39.62
N ARG A 137 -8.57 -3.70 40.31
CA ARG A 137 -8.06 -2.33 40.48
C ARG A 137 -7.68 -1.69 39.15
N ILE A 138 -7.00 -2.46 38.27
CA ILE A 138 -6.66 -2.01 36.92
C ILE A 138 -7.96 -1.71 36.14
N ASN A 139 -8.89 -2.63 36.12
CA ASN A 139 -10.14 -2.50 35.37
C ASN A 139 -11.03 -1.34 35.85
N LYS A 140 -11.15 -1.15 37.17
CA LYS A 140 -11.89 -0.01 37.78
C LYS A 140 -11.27 1.35 37.43
N SER A 141 -10.00 1.39 37.07
CA SER A 141 -9.34 2.63 36.65
C SER A 141 -9.56 2.97 35.16
N HIS A 142 -10.19 2.08 34.39
CA HIS A 142 -10.49 2.22 32.95
C HIS A 142 -9.29 2.70 32.14
N PRO A 143 -8.14 1.98 32.11
CA PRO A 143 -6.97 2.39 31.36
C PRO A 143 -7.14 2.08 29.87
N ASP A 144 -6.58 2.92 29.01
CA ASP A 144 -6.42 2.63 27.58
C ASP A 144 -5.11 1.86 27.37
N PHE A 145 -4.03 2.28 28.02
CA PHE A 145 -2.71 1.65 27.95
C PHE A 145 -2.25 1.19 29.32
N ILE A 146 -1.76 -0.04 29.40
CA ILE A 146 -1.15 -0.62 30.61
C ILE A 146 0.32 -0.91 30.32
N TRP A 147 1.19 -0.12 30.91
CA TRP A 147 2.63 -0.26 30.79
C TRP A 147 3.15 -1.26 31.81
N VAL A 148 3.77 -2.35 31.34
CA VAL A 148 4.23 -3.45 32.20
C VAL A 148 5.75 -3.49 32.26
N ALA A 149 6.31 -3.42 33.48
CA ALA A 149 7.74 -3.37 33.75
C ALA A 149 8.14 -4.35 34.86
N LEU A 150 7.93 -5.65 34.63
CA LEU A 150 8.34 -6.73 35.52
C LEU A 150 9.67 -7.37 35.13
N GLY A 151 10.18 -7.00 33.94
CA GLY A 151 11.34 -7.62 33.32
C GLY A 151 11.02 -8.96 32.63
N ALA A 152 11.73 -9.22 31.53
CA ALA A 152 11.56 -10.46 30.78
C ALA A 152 12.20 -11.65 31.52
N PRO A 153 11.60 -12.85 31.49
CA PRO A 153 10.37 -13.25 30.80
C PRO A 153 9.07 -13.01 31.60
N LYS A 154 9.18 -12.54 32.84
CA LYS A 154 8.02 -12.43 33.77
C LYS A 154 6.92 -11.51 33.24
N GLN A 155 7.27 -10.40 32.61
CA GLN A 155 6.29 -9.44 32.11
C GLN A 155 5.45 -10.03 30.95
N GLU A 156 6.06 -10.77 30.04
CA GLU A 156 5.35 -11.38 28.91
C GLU A 156 4.41 -12.49 29.38
N ILE A 157 4.87 -13.31 30.35
CA ILE A 157 4.06 -14.37 30.97
C ILE A 157 2.85 -13.74 31.68
N TRP A 158 3.08 -12.72 32.52
CA TRP A 158 2.00 -12.01 33.20
C TRP A 158 0.99 -11.41 32.22
N MET A 159 1.45 -10.74 31.17
CA MET A 159 0.57 -10.18 30.14
C MET A 159 -0.26 -11.26 29.43
N ARG A 160 0.33 -12.45 29.18
CA ARG A 160 -0.39 -13.59 28.60
C ARG A 160 -1.47 -14.13 29.54
N GLU A 161 -1.16 -14.27 30.84
CA GLU A 161 -2.13 -14.72 31.84
C GLU A 161 -3.30 -13.74 32.05
N HIS A 162 -3.05 -12.45 31.78
CA HIS A 162 -4.05 -11.39 31.90
C HIS A 162 -4.71 -10.98 30.59
N GLN A 163 -4.38 -11.68 29.50
CA GLN A 163 -5.00 -11.43 28.20
C GLN A 163 -6.52 -11.61 28.28
N PHE A 164 -7.25 -10.58 27.85
CA PHE A 164 -8.71 -10.46 27.96
C PHE A 164 -9.30 -10.45 29.38
N ARG A 165 -8.44 -10.48 30.42
CA ARG A 165 -8.85 -10.25 31.81
C ARG A 165 -8.77 -8.78 32.20
N VAL A 166 -7.84 -8.02 31.60
CA VAL A 166 -7.75 -6.57 31.77
C VAL A 166 -8.24 -5.82 30.54
N ASN A 167 -8.86 -4.66 30.75
CA ASN A 167 -9.60 -3.95 29.70
C ASN A 167 -8.75 -2.91 28.92
N GLY A 168 -7.46 -2.85 29.09
CA GLY A 168 -6.57 -1.97 28.34
C GLY A 168 -5.58 -2.74 27.47
N VAL A 169 -4.84 -2.04 26.61
CA VAL A 169 -3.74 -2.62 25.83
C VAL A 169 -2.49 -2.71 26.69
N MET A 170 -1.98 -3.91 26.91
CA MET A 170 -0.79 -4.16 27.72
C MET A 170 0.47 -4.06 26.86
N LEU A 171 1.50 -3.31 27.33
CA LEU A 171 2.79 -3.18 26.65
C LEU A 171 3.92 -3.55 27.60
N GLY A 172 4.68 -4.59 27.26
CA GLY A 172 5.84 -5.04 28.03
C GLY A 172 7.09 -4.21 27.73
N VAL A 173 7.33 -3.17 28.50
CA VAL A 173 8.38 -2.18 28.24
C VAL A 173 9.62 -2.32 29.12
N GLY A 174 9.56 -3.14 30.18
CA GLY A 174 10.70 -3.46 31.04
C GLY A 174 11.41 -2.24 31.59
N ALA A 175 12.70 -2.13 31.29
CA ALA A 175 13.57 -1.06 31.82
C ALA A 175 13.18 0.36 31.30
N ALA A 176 12.15 0.52 30.49
CA ALA A 176 11.72 1.85 30.06
C ALA A 176 11.30 2.75 31.23
N PHE A 177 10.78 2.16 32.31
CA PHE A 177 10.46 2.92 33.52
C PHE A 177 11.69 3.59 34.12
N ASP A 178 12.81 2.87 34.21
CA ASP A 178 14.05 3.40 34.76
C ASP A 178 14.63 4.53 33.88
N PHE A 179 14.53 4.39 32.57
CA PHE A 179 14.96 5.44 31.61
C PHE A 179 14.06 6.67 31.70
N CYS A 180 12.75 6.48 31.73
CA CYS A 180 11.80 7.60 31.81
C CYS A 180 11.83 8.28 33.20
N ALA A 181 12.12 7.53 34.25
CA ALA A 181 12.34 8.06 35.62
C ALA A 181 13.71 8.72 35.81
N GLY A 182 14.61 8.67 34.82
CA GLY A 182 15.95 9.24 34.89
C GLY A 182 16.91 8.51 35.85
N THR A 183 16.55 7.33 36.34
CA THR A 183 17.38 6.52 37.24
C THR A 183 18.54 5.82 36.52
N VAL A 184 18.38 5.56 35.21
CA VAL A 184 19.41 4.94 34.38
C VAL A 184 19.70 5.83 33.17
N LYS A 185 20.99 6.09 32.91
CA LYS A 185 21.42 6.85 31.74
C LYS A 185 21.36 5.95 30.49
N ARG A 186 20.80 6.50 29.40
CA ARG A 186 20.73 5.82 28.12
C ARG A 186 22.03 5.97 27.33
N ALA A 187 22.34 4.98 26.47
CA ALA A 187 23.46 5.05 25.57
C ALA A 187 23.34 6.25 24.61
N PRO A 188 24.44 6.90 24.19
CA PRO A 188 24.41 7.93 23.18
C PRO A 188 23.75 7.46 21.86
N ALA A 189 23.11 8.36 21.12
CA ALA A 189 22.34 8.03 19.91
C ALA A 189 23.17 7.23 18.88
N TRP A 190 24.42 7.61 18.65
CA TRP A 190 25.32 6.90 17.74
C TRP A 190 25.57 5.43 18.13
N MET A 191 25.68 5.13 19.44
CA MET A 191 25.80 3.75 19.92
C MET A 191 24.51 2.95 19.73
N GLN A 192 23.36 3.59 19.93
CA GLN A 192 22.07 2.97 19.67
C GLN A 192 21.90 2.62 18.18
N GLU A 193 22.31 3.50 17.28
CA GLU A 193 22.26 3.30 15.83
C GLU A 193 23.28 2.29 15.31
N SER A 194 24.43 2.17 15.98
CA SER A 194 25.51 1.25 15.63
C SER A 194 25.41 -0.14 16.23
N CYS A 195 24.29 -0.52 16.84
CA CYS A 195 24.10 -1.81 17.55
C CYS A 195 25.00 -1.97 18.80
N LEU A 196 25.51 -0.89 19.38
CA LEU A 196 26.44 -0.90 20.51
C LEU A 196 25.78 -0.56 21.86
N GLU A 197 24.47 -0.39 21.93
CA GLU A 197 23.75 -0.10 23.18
C GLU A 197 23.97 -1.19 24.24
N TRP A 198 24.06 -2.46 23.83
CA TRP A 198 24.35 -3.56 24.73
C TRP A 198 25.75 -3.47 25.36
N LEU A 199 26.74 -2.94 24.63
CA LEU A 199 28.08 -2.72 25.13
C LEU A 199 28.11 -1.60 26.19
N TYR A 200 27.37 -0.52 25.93
CA TYR A 200 27.23 0.57 26.93
C TYR A 200 26.58 0.06 28.23
N ARG A 201 25.52 -0.75 28.13
CA ARG A 201 24.88 -1.39 29.29
C ARG A 201 25.83 -2.35 30.01
N LEU A 202 26.65 -3.10 29.24
CA LEU A 202 27.66 -4.00 29.80
C LEU A 202 28.71 -3.24 30.61
N MET A 203 29.13 -2.06 30.14
CA MET A 203 30.05 -1.19 30.89
C MET A 203 29.45 -0.66 32.21
N GLN A 204 28.13 -0.44 32.23
CA GLN A 204 27.44 0.00 33.46
C GLN A 204 27.26 -1.12 34.49
N ASP A 205 27.01 -2.36 34.08
CA ASP A 205 26.80 -3.51 34.98
C ASP A 205 27.47 -4.79 34.41
N PRO A 206 28.82 -4.85 34.45
CA PRO A 206 29.54 -5.94 33.80
C PRO A 206 29.30 -7.29 34.46
N LYS A 207 29.22 -7.34 35.80
CA LYS A 207 29.09 -8.61 36.53
C LYS A 207 27.80 -9.35 36.19
N ARG A 208 26.69 -8.65 36.09
CA ARG A 208 25.38 -9.22 35.81
C ARG A 208 25.17 -9.52 34.32
N LEU A 209 25.70 -8.67 33.42
CA LEU A 209 25.35 -8.70 32.02
C LEU A 209 26.33 -9.48 31.11
N PHE A 210 27.61 -9.65 31.54
CA PHE A 210 28.63 -10.28 30.70
C PHE A 210 28.25 -11.72 30.27
N SER A 211 27.98 -12.60 31.23
CA SER A 211 27.65 -14.00 30.92
C SER A 211 26.37 -14.10 30.04
N ARG A 212 25.37 -13.27 30.34
CA ARG A 212 24.12 -13.22 29.60
C ARG A 212 24.33 -12.77 28.16
N TYR A 213 25.02 -11.65 27.95
CA TYR A 213 25.22 -11.10 26.62
C TYR A 213 26.14 -11.97 25.77
N PHE A 214 27.22 -12.49 26.33
CA PHE A 214 28.15 -13.34 25.58
C PHE A 214 27.44 -14.61 25.05
N LYS A 215 26.78 -15.35 25.94
CA LYS A 215 26.05 -16.57 25.56
C LYS A 215 24.89 -16.31 24.62
N THR A 216 24.14 -15.22 24.86
CA THR A 216 22.94 -14.92 24.06
C THR A 216 23.30 -14.38 22.68
N ASN A 217 24.25 -13.43 22.58
CA ASN A 217 24.61 -12.80 21.32
C ASN A 217 25.35 -13.76 20.39
N ALA A 218 26.29 -14.57 20.90
CA ALA A 218 26.98 -15.57 20.10
C ALA A 218 26.01 -16.63 19.56
N SER A 219 25.12 -17.15 20.43
CA SER A 219 24.08 -18.08 20.04
C SER A 219 23.12 -17.46 19.01
N PHE A 220 22.71 -16.22 19.20
CA PHE A 220 21.85 -15.50 18.24
C PHE A 220 22.48 -15.38 16.86
N LEU A 221 23.74 -14.94 16.78
CA LEU A 221 24.45 -14.82 15.49
C LEU A 221 24.53 -16.16 14.76
N LEU A 222 24.88 -17.25 15.48
CA LEU A 222 24.95 -18.59 14.89
C LEU A 222 23.58 -19.02 14.33
N HIS A 223 22.53 -18.90 15.13
CA HIS A 223 21.19 -19.28 14.71
C HIS A 223 20.68 -18.41 13.55
N VAL A 224 20.94 -17.09 13.56
CA VAL A 224 20.59 -16.21 12.45
C VAL A 224 21.26 -16.66 11.15
N LEU A 225 22.54 -17.03 11.19
CA LEU A 225 23.24 -17.50 9.99
C LEU A 225 22.67 -18.82 9.43
N LEU A 226 22.42 -19.80 10.31
CA LEU A 226 21.87 -21.09 9.93
C LEU A 226 20.42 -20.98 9.42
N GLU A 227 19.56 -20.35 10.21
CA GLU A 227 18.14 -20.19 9.88
C GLU A 227 17.91 -19.26 8.67
N ASN A 228 18.74 -18.26 8.45
CA ASN A 228 18.60 -17.38 7.30
C ASN A 228 18.85 -18.12 5.97
N LYS A 229 19.78 -19.10 5.97
CA LYS A 229 20.01 -19.96 4.80
C LYS A 229 18.79 -20.84 4.51
N ARG A 230 18.19 -21.43 5.55
CA ARG A 230 16.97 -22.23 5.46
C ARG A 230 15.79 -21.39 5.02
N TYR A 231 15.55 -20.26 5.66
CA TYR A 231 14.48 -19.31 5.31
C TYR A 231 14.53 -18.88 3.84
N ARG A 232 15.71 -18.53 3.34
CA ARG A 232 15.88 -18.14 1.92
C ARG A 232 15.55 -19.26 0.95
N LYS A 233 15.86 -20.52 1.30
CA LYS A 233 15.54 -21.68 0.47
C LYS A 233 14.03 -21.93 0.43
N GLU A 234 13.38 -21.93 1.59
CA GLU A 234 11.94 -22.18 1.74
C GLU A 234 11.08 -21.07 1.12
N ASN A 235 11.51 -19.82 1.25
CA ASN A 235 10.77 -18.65 0.76
C ASN A 235 11.27 -18.13 -0.61
N ARG A 236 12.00 -18.95 -1.36
CA ARG A 236 12.58 -18.51 -2.65
C ARG A 236 11.53 -17.95 -3.61
N PHE A 237 10.38 -18.60 -3.73
CA PHE A 237 9.30 -18.19 -4.64
C PHE A 237 8.40 -17.10 -4.08
N ARG A 238 8.55 -16.75 -2.80
CA ARG A 238 7.85 -15.59 -2.20
C ARG A 238 8.55 -14.27 -2.46
N LYS A 239 9.76 -14.26 -3.01
CA LYS A 239 10.45 -13.03 -3.37
C LYS A 239 10.25 -12.72 -4.85
N VAL A 240 9.60 -11.57 -5.13
CA VAL A 240 9.14 -11.14 -6.45
C VAL A 240 9.82 -9.84 -6.86
N ALA A 241 10.35 -9.79 -8.09
CA ALA A 241 10.80 -8.57 -8.74
C ALA A 241 9.72 -8.07 -9.69
N MET A 242 9.13 -6.88 -9.44
CA MET A 242 8.19 -6.21 -10.33
C MET A 242 8.93 -5.28 -11.29
N ILE A 243 8.81 -5.52 -12.58
CA ILE A 243 9.57 -4.83 -13.64
C ILE A 243 8.59 -4.43 -14.77
N GLY A 244 8.73 -3.20 -15.29
CA GLY A 244 7.98 -2.78 -16.48
C GLY A 244 7.14 -1.53 -16.31
N HIS A 245 6.74 -1.21 -15.09
CA HIS A 245 6.05 0.03 -14.75
C HIS A 245 7.03 1.23 -14.78
N LYS A 246 6.48 2.44 -14.74
CA LYS A 246 7.32 3.64 -14.63
C LYS A 246 7.78 3.82 -13.19
N ARG A 247 6.86 4.00 -12.27
CA ARG A 247 7.12 4.07 -10.82
C ARG A 247 5.87 3.78 -10.00
N ILE A 248 6.07 3.35 -8.76
CA ILE A 248 5.06 3.31 -7.70
C ILE A 248 5.62 3.99 -6.44
N PRO A 249 4.79 4.67 -5.61
CA PRO A 249 3.39 5.01 -5.90
C PRO A 249 3.28 5.98 -7.07
N SER A 250 2.23 5.83 -7.87
CA SER A 250 1.93 6.74 -8.97
C SER A 250 0.50 6.52 -9.50
N ARG A 251 -0.13 7.59 -9.93
CA ARG A 251 -1.43 7.58 -10.61
C ARG A 251 -1.32 7.96 -12.10
N GLU A 252 -0.12 7.90 -12.69
CA GLU A 252 0.12 8.31 -14.09
C GLU A 252 -0.56 7.43 -15.13
N GLY A 253 -0.88 6.19 -14.81
CA GLY A 253 -1.52 5.25 -15.72
C GLY A 253 -2.00 3.97 -15.09
N GLY A 254 -2.82 3.21 -15.81
CA GLY A 254 -3.41 1.97 -15.30
C GLY A 254 -2.38 0.91 -14.91
N VAL A 255 -1.27 0.80 -15.66
CA VAL A 255 -0.20 -0.16 -15.33
C VAL A 255 0.43 0.15 -13.96
N GLU A 256 0.69 1.44 -13.69
CA GLU A 256 1.25 1.88 -12.42
C GLU A 256 0.29 1.59 -11.25
N MET A 257 -1.00 1.83 -11.44
CA MET A 257 -2.03 1.54 -10.43
C MET A 257 -2.13 0.03 -10.15
N VAL A 258 -2.17 -0.79 -11.20
CA VAL A 258 -2.22 -2.26 -11.05
C VAL A 258 -0.96 -2.79 -10.34
N VAL A 259 0.22 -2.29 -10.70
CA VAL A 259 1.47 -2.73 -10.04
C VAL A 259 1.53 -2.29 -8.59
N ASP A 260 1.05 -1.09 -8.26
CA ASP A 260 0.97 -0.57 -6.90
C ASP A 260 0.07 -1.46 -6.02
N GLU A 261 -1.19 -1.64 -6.44
CA GLU A 261 -2.17 -2.45 -5.73
C GLU A 261 -1.76 -3.92 -5.61
N LEU A 262 -1.29 -4.52 -6.70
CA LEU A 262 -0.83 -5.90 -6.70
C LEU A 262 0.37 -6.09 -5.77
N SER A 263 1.35 -5.17 -5.82
CA SER A 263 2.55 -5.24 -4.98
C SER A 263 2.21 -5.11 -3.51
N THR A 264 1.34 -4.17 -3.14
CA THR A 264 0.88 -3.95 -1.76
C THR A 264 0.13 -5.17 -1.23
N ARG A 265 -0.87 -5.67 -1.97
CA ARG A 265 -1.65 -6.86 -1.56
C ARG A 265 -0.82 -8.15 -1.50
N LEU A 266 0.19 -8.28 -2.34
CA LEU A 266 1.14 -9.41 -2.24
C LEU A 266 1.98 -9.30 -0.95
N THR A 267 2.41 -8.10 -0.54
CA THR A 267 3.15 -7.95 0.73
C THR A 267 2.28 -8.25 1.95
N GLU A 268 1.02 -7.86 1.95
CA GLU A 268 0.04 -8.21 2.98
C GLU A 268 -0.14 -9.73 3.10
N ARG A 269 -0.04 -10.46 1.99
CA ARG A 269 -0.08 -11.93 1.95
C ARG A 269 1.26 -12.62 2.22
N GLY A 270 2.26 -11.87 2.71
CA GLY A 270 3.57 -12.39 3.11
C GLY A 270 4.55 -12.64 1.96
N TYR A 271 4.31 -12.06 0.77
CA TYR A 271 5.30 -12.01 -0.29
C TYR A 271 6.26 -10.84 -0.07
N HIS A 272 7.48 -10.98 -0.55
CA HIS A 272 8.50 -9.94 -0.51
C HIS A 272 8.63 -9.32 -1.89
N VAL A 273 8.00 -8.17 -2.08
CA VAL A 273 7.96 -7.50 -3.37
C VAL A 273 8.99 -6.37 -3.42
N GLU A 274 9.81 -6.38 -4.47
CA GLU A 274 10.70 -5.27 -4.81
C GLU A 274 10.29 -4.71 -6.18
N ALA A 275 9.89 -3.44 -6.21
CA ALA A 275 9.46 -2.76 -7.41
C ALA A 275 10.59 -1.91 -8.00
N TYR A 276 10.86 -2.09 -9.28
CA TYR A 276 11.92 -1.42 -10.00
C TYR A 276 11.39 -0.16 -10.69
N ASN A 277 11.55 0.99 -10.05
CA ASN A 277 11.09 2.28 -10.55
C ASN A 277 12.08 2.89 -11.54
N ARG A 278 11.58 3.59 -12.56
CA ARG A 278 12.42 4.40 -13.46
C ARG A 278 12.78 5.71 -12.77
N SER A 279 14.03 6.18 -12.93
CA SER A 279 14.38 7.57 -12.64
C SER A 279 13.91 8.48 -13.79
N GLY A 280 13.84 9.78 -13.54
CA GLY A 280 13.57 10.78 -14.56
C GLY A 280 12.29 11.57 -14.31
N TYR A 281 11.89 12.35 -15.31
CA TYR A 281 10.70 13.20 -15.24
C TYR A 281 9.44 12.35 -15.28
N HIS A 282 8.55 12.56 -14.33
CA HIS A 282 7.24 11.96 -14.24
C HIS A 282 6.18 13.06 -14.27
N VAL A 283 5.05 12.74 -14.88
CA VAL A 283 3.93 13.69 -15.07
C VAL A 283 3.09 13.83 -13.80
N SER A 284 3.06 12.80 -12.96
CA SER A 284 2.36 12.82 -11.67
C SER A 284 3.01 13.80 -10.69
N GLY A 285 2.18 14.47 -9.93
CA GLY A 285 2.53 15.62 -9.12
C GLY A 285 3.64 15.40 -8.09
N LYS A 286 4.12 16.52 -7.55
CA LYS A 286 5.19 16.57 -6.53
C LYS A 286 4.86 15.80 -5.24
N GLU A 287 3.59 15.57 -4.96
CA GLU A 287 3.11 14.81 -3.80
C GLU A 287 3.64 13.37 -3.72
N PHE A 288 3.94 12.75 -4.88
CA PHE A 288 4.59 11.44 -4.92
C PHE A 288 6.12 11.54 -4.84
N ASP A 289 6.69 12.73 -5.07
CA ASP A 289 8.13 12.95 -4.95
C ASP A 289 8.60 12.99 -3.50
N GLU A 290 7.77 13.45 -2.57
CA GLU A 290 8.05 13.47 -1.13
C GLU A 290 8.05 12.07 -0.49
N LYS A 291 7.32 11.11 -1.06
CA LYS A 291 7.30 9.70 -0.62
C LYS A 291 8.47 8.86 -1.16
N ARG A 292 9.61 9.46 -1.46
CA ARG A 292 10.83 8.77 -1.94
C ARG A 292 11.52 7.88 -0.90
N GLY A 293 10.77 7.32 0.02
CA GLY A 293 11.27 6.28 0.92
C GLY A 293 11.77 5.05 0.14
N LYS A 294 12.67 4.28 0.75
CA LYS A 294 13.11 2.99 0.18
C LYS A 294 12.04 1.90 0.28
N VAL A 295 10.96 2.15 1.02
CA VAL A 295 9.85 1.23 1.28
C VAL A 295 8.54 2.01 1.25
N TYR A 296 7.54 1.45 0.60
CA TYR A 296 6.18 1.98 0.49
C TYR A 296 5.19 0.81 0.66
N ASN A 297 4.29 0.88 1.63
CA ASN A 297 3.32 -0.18 1.97
C ASN A 297 3.94 -1.60 2.00
N GLY A 298 5.12 -1.73 2.64
CA GLY A 298 5.86 -2.99 2.69
C GLY A 298 6.66 -3.35 1.42
N VAL A 299 6.40 -2.70 0.30
CA VAL A 299 7.09 -2.90 -0.98
C VAL A 299 8.42 -2.15 -0.97
N ARG A 300 9.52 -2.83 -1.27
CA ARG A 300 10.82 -2.16 -1.45
C ARG A 300 10.92 -1.52 -2.82
N LEU A 301 11.25 -0.22 -2.84
CA LEU A 301 11.41 0.55 -4.07
C LEU A 301 12.88 0.62 -4.47
N ILE A 302 13.17 0.26 -5.71
CA ILE A 302 14.51 0.29 -6.30
C ILE A 302 14.47 1.20 -7.52
N THR A 303 15.14 2.35 -7.45
CA THR A 303 15.20 3.28 -8.58
C THR A 303 16.35 2.90 -9.52
N ILE A 304 16.02 2.73 -10.79
CA ILE A 304 16.97 2.47 -11.87
C ILE A 304 17.24 3.78 -12.62
N PRO A 305 18.52 4.21 -12.72
CA PRO A 305 18.87 5.39 -13.49
C PRO A 305 18.56 5.19 -14.98
N THR A 306 17.92 6.18 -15.58
CA THR A 306 17.51 6.16 -16.99
C THR A 306 17.68 7.52 -17.64
N PHE A 307 17.59 7.57 -18.97
CA PHE A 307 17.72 8.81 -19.75
C PHE A 307 16.37 9.53 -19.90
N LYS A 308 16.41 10.81 -20.24
CA LYS A 308 15.20 11.61 -20.48
C LYS A 308 14.51 11.31 -21.83
N SER A 309 15.12 10.52 -22.71
CA SER A 309 14.54 10.15 -24.02
C SER A 309 13.43 9.11 -23.89
N SER A 310 12.28 9.34 -24.53
CA SER A 310 11.06 8.54 -24.35
C SER A 310 11.18 7.08 -24.84
N SER A 311 11.79 6.84 -25.97
CA SER A 311 11.83 5.50 -26.61
C SER A 311 12.92 4.59 -26.07
N LEU A 312 14.15 5.10 -25.93
CA LEU A 312 15.30 4.36 -25.40
C LEU A 312 15.21 4.13 -23.90
N ASN A 313 14.55 5.03 -23.19
CA ASN A 313 14.37 4.93 -21.73
C ASN A 313 13.75 3.59 -21.31
N ALA A 314 12.68 3.16 -21.97
CA ALA A 314 11.96 1.93 -21.60
C ALA A 314 12.83 0.67 -21.80
N ILE A 315 13.60 0.60 -22.88
CA ILE A 315 14.45 -0.55 -23.19
C ILE A 315 15.65 -0.61 -22.22
N VAL A 316 16.36 0.53 -22.05
CA VAL A 316 17.51 0.62 -21.16
C VAL A 316 17.10 0.35 -19.71
N TYR A 317 15.99 0.93 -19.26
CA TYR A 317 15.42 0.63 -17.96
C TYR A 317 15.18 -0.87 -17.78
N SER A 318 14.46 -1.50 -18.71
CA SER A 318 14.12 -2.93 -18.61
C SER A 318 15.36 -3.82 -18.55
N PHE A 319 16.38 -3.48 -19.33
CA PHE A 319 17.66 -4.19 -19.31
C PHE A 319 18.39 -4.04 -17.96
N LEU A 320 18.60 -2.81 -17.50
CA LEU A 320 19.29 -2.54 -16.24
C LEU A 320 18.52 -3.09 -15.02
N ALA A 321 17.18 -2.96 -15.00
CA ALA A 321 16.34 -3.52 -13.97
C ALA A 321 16.49 -5.05 -13.92
N THR A 322 16.42 -5.71 -15.08
CA THR A 322 16.58 -7.15 -15.19
C THR A 322 17.96 -7.62 -14.72
N LEU A 323 19.03 -6.97 -15.17
CA LEU A 323 20.40 -7.30 -14.72
C LEU A 323 20.54 -7.15 -13.21
N ARG A 324 20.11 -6.02 -12.66
CA ARG A 324 20.17 -5.78 -11.22
C ARG A 324 19.35 -6.81 -10.44
N ALA A 325 18.17 -7.19 -10.94
CA ALA A 325 17.31 -8.17 -10.32
C ALA A 325 17.93 -9.58 -10.29
N LEU A 326 18.77 -9.97 -11.23
CA LEU A 326 19.45 -11.27 -11.21
C LEU A 326 20.24 -11.51 -9.91
N PHE A 327 20.84 -10.44 -9.37
CA PHE A 327 21.62 -10.50 -8.12
C PHE A 327 20.77 -10.33 -6.86
N GLY A 328 19.47 -10.06 -7.00
CA GLY A 328 18.55 -9.80 -5.88
C GLY A 328 18.02 -11.05 -5.16
N GLY A 329 18.35 -12.25 -5.67
CA GLY A 329 17.88 -13.51 -5.05
C GLY A 329 16.39 -13.79 -5.23
N TYR A 330 15.75 -13.24 -6.26
CA TYR A 330 14.33 -13.48 -6.57
C TYR A 330 14.08 -14.89 -7.06
N GLY A 331 12.94 -15.43 -6.67
CA GLY A 331 12.41 -16.67 -7.24
C GLY A 331 11.50 -16.41 -8.44
N VAL A 332 10.84 -15.23 -8.45
CA VAL A 332 9.89 -14.83 -9.50
C VAL A 332 10.28 -13.46 -10.05
N PHE A 333 10.29 -13.35 -11.37
CA PHE A 333 10.41 -12.11 -12.13
C PHE A 333 9.06 -11.84 -12.79
N HIS A 334 8.40 -10.77 -12.40
CA HIS A 334 7.12 -10.38 -12.94
C HIS A 334 7.26 -9.15 -13.82
N TYR A 335 7.05 -9.33 -15.11
CA TYR A 335 7.12 -8.28 -16.11
C TYR A 335 5.73 -7.74 -16.44
N HIS A 336 5.60 -6.43 -16.54
CA HIS A 336 4.36 -5.75 -16.91
C HIS A 336 4.52 -5.04 -18.23
N ALA A 337 3.58 -5.27 -19.15
CA ALA A 337 3.55 -4.81 -20.55
C ALA A 337 4.55 -5.52 -21.49
N GLU A 338 4.29 -5.42 -22.79
CA GLU A 338 5.03 -6.12 -23.86
C GLU A 338 6.48 -5.65 -24.00
N GLY A 339 6.71 -4.32 -23.89
CA GLY A 339 8.04 -3.75 -24.08
C GLY A 339 9.12 -4.35 -23.16
N PRO A 340 8.93 -4.40 -21.84
CA PRO A 340 9.84 -5.05 -20.89
C PRO A 340 10.03 -6.55 -21.13
N CYS A 341 9.06 -7.22 -21.72
CA CYS A 341 9.13 -8.65 -22.03
C CYS A 341 10.23 -9.03 -23.04
N VAL A 342 10.79 -8.07 -23.75
CA VAL A 342 12.02 -8.28 -24.58
C VAL A 342 13.16 -8.88 -23.75
N MET A 343 13.21 -8.60 -22.42
CA MET A 343 14.26 -9.05 -21.52
C MET A 343 14.00 -10.42 -20.87
N LEU A 344 12.87 -11.06 -21.11
CA LEU A 344 12.48 -12.35 -20.48
C LEU A 344 13.50 -13.46 -20.67
N GLY A 345 14.24 -13.46 -21.78
CA GLY A 345 15.29 -14.45 -22.05
C GLY A 345 16.40 -14.45 -21.02
N ILE A 346 16.73 -13.30 -20.44
CA ILE A 346 17.85 -13.16 -19.50
C ILE A 346 17.60 -13.96 -18.22
N PRO A 347 16.53 -13.74 -17.42
CA PRO A 347 16.30 -14.54 -16.22
C PRO A 347 16.03 -16.01 -16.51
N LYS A 348 15.49 -16.37 -17.67
CA LYS A 348 15.30 -17.78 -18.08
C LYS A 348 16.62 -18.52 -18.26
N LEU A 349 17.67 -17.87 -18.76
CA LEU A 349 19.03 -18.47 -18.79
C LEU A 349 19.53 -18.87 -17.40
N PHE A 350 19.09 -18.16 -16.35
CA PHE A 350 19.42 -18.46 -14.96
C PHE A 350 18.34 -19.30 -14.24
N ARG A 351 17.50 -20.00 -15.00
CA ARG A 351 16.43 -20.90 -14.50
C ARG A 351 15.51 -20.20 -13.47
N LYS A 352 15.22 -18.92 -13.69
CA LYS A 352 14.28 -18.15 -12.88
C LYS A 352 12.85 -18.36 -13.39
N ARG A 353 11.88 -18.31 -12.48
CA ARG A 353 10.45 -18.28 -12.86
C ARG A 353 10.08 -16.89 -13.35
N VAL A 354 9.41 -16.82 -14.48
CA VAL A 354 9.05 -15.56 -15.15
C VAL A 354 7.56 -15.52 -15.42
N VAL A 355 6.93 -14.45 -14.95
CA VAL A 355 5.52 -14.15 -15.19
C VAL A 355 5.45 -12.87 -16.02
N ALA A 356 4.55 -12.82 -16.98
CA ALA A 356 4.26 -11.64 -17.78
C ALA A 356 2.79 -11.25 -17.63
N THR A 357 2.50 -9.98 -17.31
CA THR A 357 1.14 -9.42 -17.40
C THR A 357 1.04 -8.51 -18.62
N ILE A 358 0.16 -8.87 -19.53
CA ILE A 358 -0.15 -8.10 -20.74
C ILE A 358 -1.39 -7.26 -20.46
N HIS A 359 -1.19 -5.94 -20.39
CA HIS A 359 -2.24 -4.97 -20.04
C HIS A 359 -3.12 -4.55 -21.22
N GLY A 360 -2.90 -5.12 -22.38
CA GLY A 360 -3.54 -4.82 -23.65
C GLY A 360 -2.50 -4.90 -24.76
N LEU A 361 -2.93 -4.89 -26.01
CA LEU A 361 -2.03 -4.97 -27.17
C LEU A 361 -1.46 -3.57 -27.47
N ASP A 362 -0.39 -3.20 -26.77
CA ASP A 362 0.21 -1.86 -26.81
C ASP A 362 0.64 -1.43 -28.22
N TRP A 363 1.01 -2.38 -29.07
CA TRP A 363 1.41 -2.11 -30.44
C TRP A 363 0.27 -1.57 -31.34
N GLN A 364 -0.99 -1.71 -30.94
CA GLN A 364 -2.16 -1.15 -31.64
C GLN A 364 -2.31 0.36 -31.43
N ARG A 365 -1.60 0.95 -30.45
CA ARG A 365 -1.72 2.37 -30.14
C ARG A 365 -1.04 3.22 -31.20
N ALA A 366 -1.73 4.24 -31.71
CA ALA A 366 -1.28 5.11 -32.79
C ALA A 366 0.03 5.86 -32.56
N LYS A 367 0.46 5.99 -31.31
CA LYS A 367 1.70 6.70 -30.93
C LYS A 367 3.00 5.96 -31.33
N TRP A 368 2.93 4.68 -31.69
CA TRP A 368 4.10 3.89 -31.99
C TRP A 368 4.44 3.88 -33.47
N GLY A 369 5.63 4.33 -33.83
CA GLY A 369 6.17 4.16 -35.18
C GLY A 369 6.55 2.71 -35.47
N ASN A 370 6.83 2.39 -36.74
CA ASN A 370 7.12 1.03 -37.23
C ASN A 370 8.19 0.26 -36.42
N LEU A 371 9.26 0.94 -36.00
CA LEU A 371 10.33 0.30 -35.23
C LEU A 371 9.87 -0.07 -33.82
N ALA A 372 9.17 0.83 -33.14
CA ALA A 372 8.64 0.58 -31.81
C ALA A 372 7.59 -0.55 -31.81
N THR A 373 6.72 -0.57 -32.81
CA THR A 373 5.76 -1.66 -33.03
C THR A 373 6.44 -3.02 -33.18
N ARG A 374 7.54 -3.09 -33.96
CA ARG A 374 8.32 -4.33 -34.09
C ARG A 374 8.93 -4.79 -32.76
N VAL A 375 9.45 -3.85 -31.95
CA VAL A 375 10.02 -4.16 -30.63
C VAL A 375 8.93 -4.67 -29.67
N LEU A 376 7.73 -4.06 -29.67
CA LEU A 376 6.61 -4.51 -28.86
C LEU A 376 6.15 -5.92 -29.25
N LYS A 377 5.94 -6.17 -30.54
CA LYS A 377 5.62 -7.52 -31.06
C LYS A 377 6.70 -8.56 -30.77
N PHE A 378 7.97 -8.15 -30.79
CA PHE A 378 9.05 -9.04 -30.38
C PHE A 378 8.96 -9.36 -28.88
N GLY A 379 8.70 -8.37 -28.00
CA GLY A 379 8.49 -8.59 -26.58
C GLY A 379 7.29 -9.50 -26.29
N GLU A 380 6.17 -9.31 -27.00
CA GLU A 380 4.98 -10.17 -26.96
C GLU A 380 5.34 -11.62 -27.33
N SER A 381 6.07 -11.81 -28.44
CA SER A 381 6.57 -13.13 -28.86
C SER A 381 7.51 -13.76 -27.82
N GLN A 382 8.37 -12.96 -27.16
CA GLN A 382 9.20 -13.46 -26.05
C GLN A 382 8.34 -13.89 -24.86
N ALA A 383 7.29 -13.14 -24.50
CA ALA A 383 6.34 -13.54 -23.46
C ALA A 383 5.68 -14.87 -23.83
N ALA A 384 5.13 -14.99 -25.03
CA ALA A 384 4.48 -16.19 -25.51
C ALA A 384 5.39 -17.45 -25.45
N LYS A 385 6.66 -17.28 -25.82
CA LYS A 385 7.61 -18.43 -25.92
C LYS A 385 8.32 -18.75 -24.62
N ARG A 386 8.54 -17.79 -23.73
CA ARG A 386 9.50 -17.94 -22.61
C ARG A 386 8.90 -17.72 -21.23
N ALA A 387 7.77 -17.03 -21.08
CA ALA A 387 7.14 -16.86 -19.78
C ALA A 387 6.65 -18.22 -19.26
N ASP A 388 6.80 -18.45 -17.97
CA ASP A 388 6.20 -19.62 -17.32
C ASP A 388 4.68 -19.44 -17.26
N GLU A 389 4.22 -18.22 -16.93
CA GLU A 389 2.82 -17.86 -16.93
C GLU A 389 2.64 -16.49 -17.60
N ILE A 390 1.52 -16.36 -18.33
CA ILE A 390 1.09 -15.10 -18.93
C ILE A 390 -0.27 -14.75 -18.36
N ILE A 391 -0.37 -13.57 -17.76
CA ILE A 391 -1.61 -13.01 -17.25
C ILE A 391 -2.14 -12.03 -18.30
N VAL A 392 -3.41 -12.13 -18.65
CA VAL A 392 -4.12 -11.21 -19.53
C VAL A 392 -5.35 -10.67 -18.83
N LEU A 393 -5.74 -9.43 -19.19
CA LEU A 393 -6.81 -8.71 -18.50
C LEU A 393 -8.17 -8.85 -19.20
N SER A 394 -8.19 -9.30 -20.47
CA SER A 394 -9.41 -9.48 -21.25
C SER A 394 -9.43 -10.82 -22.00
N LYS A 395 -10.61 -11.33 -22.26
CA LYS A 395 -10.81 -12.56 -23.02
C LYS A 395 -10.37 -12.39 -24.47
N ASN A 396 -10.60 -11.23 -25.05
CA ASN A 396 -10.14 -10.89 -26.41
C ASN A 396 -8.60 -11.06 -26.53
N VAL A 397 -7.82 -10.60 -25.56
CA VAL A 397 -6.37 -10.80 -25.54
C VAL A 397 -6.01 -12.27 -25.26
N GLN A 398 -6.81 -12.99 -24.49
CA GLN A 398 -6.63 -14.43 -24.26
C GLN A 398 -6.79 -15.23 -25.57
N GLU A 399 -7.86 -14.97 -26.33
CA GLU A 399 -8.13 -15.57 -27.64
C GLU A 399 -7.02 -15.22 -28.64
N TYR A 400 -6.59 -13.95 -28.67
CA TYR A 400 -5.49 -13.51 -29.53
C TYR A 400 -4.19 -14.30 -29.27
N PHE A 401 -3.82 -14.54 -28.02
CA PHE A 401 -2.61 -15.33 -27.69
C PHE A 401 -2.76 -16.80 -28.06
N GLU A 402 -3.96 -17.38 -27.91
CA GLU A 402 -4.24 -18.75 -28.33
C GLU A 402 -4.16 -18.89 -29.86
N GLU A 403 -4.78 -17.99 -30.62
CA GLU A 403 -4.81 -18.04 -32.07
C GLU A 403 -3.43 -17.71 -32.69
N THR A 404 -2.75 -16.66 -32.19
CA THR A 404 -1.51 -16.17 -32.80
C THR A 404 -0.29 -16.97 -32.40
N TYR A 405 -0.23 -17.41 -31.13
CA TYR A 405 0.96 -18.06 -30.56
C TYR A 405 0.74 -19.49 -30.09
N HIS A 406 -0.49 -20.00 -30.18
CA HIS A 406 -0.92 -21.29 -29.60
C HIS A 406 -0.53 -21.41 -28.13
N ARG A 407 -0.68 -20.29 -27.39
CA ARG A 407 -0.25 -20.13 -26.00
C ARG A 407 -1.44 -19.87 -25.09
N LYS A 408 -1.72 -20.82 -24.18
CA LYS A 408 -2.68 -20.62 -23.10
C LYS A 408 -2.20 -19.55 -22.15
N THR A 409 -3.12 -18.68 -21.74
CA THR A 409 -2.88 -17.59 -20.80
C THR A 409 -3.86 -17.69 -19.63
N VAL A 410 -3.53 -17.01 -18.53
CA VAL A 410 -4.39 -16.93 -17.35
C VAL A 410 -5.16 -15.62 -17.39
N TYR A 411 -6.47 -15.70 -17.48
CA TYR A 411 -7.33 -14.53 -17.41
C TYR A 411 -7.49 -14.08 -15.97
N ILE A 412 -6.99 -12.89 -15.65
CA ILE A 412 -7.14 -12.22 -14.34
C ILE A 412 -7.47 -10.76 -14.62
N PRO A 413 -8.76 -10.37 -14.56
CA PRO A 413 -9.17 -9.00 -14.81
C PRO A 413 -8.68 -8.06 -13.70
N ASN A 414 -8.66 -6.76 -13.99
CA ASN A 414 -8.43 -5.75 -12.95
C ASN A 414 -9.59 -5.74 -11.96
N GLY A 415 -9.27 -5.58 -10.69
CA GLY A 415 -10.23 -5.31 -9.62
C GLY A 415 -10.24 -3.85 -9.23
N ILE A 416 -11.26 -3.46 -8.49
CA ILE A 416 -11.42 -2.15 -7.87
C ILE A 416 -11.86 -2.33 -6.41
N ASP A 417 -11.60 -1.34 -5.58
CA ASP A 417 -12.15 -1.29 -4.23
C ASP A 417 -13.61 -0.81 -4.25
N ARG A 418 -14.36 -1.16 -3.22
CA ARG A 418 -15.73 -0.64 -3.06
C ARG A 418 -15.66 0.87 -2.85
N PRO A 419 -16.42 1.66 -3.62
CA PRO A 419 -16.39 3.09 -3.52
C PRO A 419 -17.14 3.60 -2.27
N GLU A 420 -16.74 4.77 -1.81
CA GLU A 420 -17.51 5.57 -0.87
C GLU A 420 -18.13 6.75 -1.60
N ASN A 421 -19.45 6.80 -1.69
CA ASN A 421 -20.14 7.93 -2.31
C ASN A 421 -19.93 9.21 -1.49
N ARG A 422 -19.59 10.29 -2.19
CA ARG A 422 -19.29 11.61 -1.61
C ARG A 422 -20.27 12.66 -2.09
N PRO A 423 -20.76 13.53 -1.20
CA PRO A 423 -21.57 14.68 -1.62
C PRO A 423 -20.72 15.67 -2.40
N CYS A 424 -21.34 16.38 -3.34
CA CYS A 424 -20.73 17.38 -4.20
C CYS A 424 -20.38 18.66 -3.38
N LYS A 425 -19.18 18.76 -2.81
CA LYS A 425 -18.70 19.89 -2.03
C LYS A 425 -17.55 20.61 -2.74
N ILE A 426 -16.44 19.91 -2.98
CA ILE A 426 -15.25 20.45 -3.64
C ILE A 426 -15.61 20.92 -5.06
N LEU A 427 -16.42 20.13 -5.76
CA LEU A 427 -16.84 20.45 -7.13
C LEU A 427 -17.74 21.68 -7.17
N THR A 428 -18.59 21.88 -6.16
CA THR A 428 -19.41 23.09 -6.04
C THR A 428 -18.55 24.31 -5.78
N GLU A 429 -17.59 24.22 -4.88
CA GLU A 429 -16.70 25.32 -4.52
C GLU A 429 -15.76 25.73 -5.68
N LYS A 430 -15.21 24.75 -6.40
CA LYS A 430 -14.22 25.01 -7.45
C LYS A 430 -14.83 25.31 -8.82
N TYR A 431 -15.92 24.64 -9.18
CA TYR A 431 -16.44 24.62 -10.54
C TYR A 431 -17.92 25.01 -10.62
N GLY A 432 -18.58 25.29 -9.50
CA GLY A 432 -19.99 25.60 -9.44
C GLY A 432 -20.90 24.43 -9.83
N LEU A 433 -20.38 23.19 -9.83
CA LEU A 433 -21.13 21.98 -10.16
C LEU A 433 -22.01 21.54 -9.00
N LYS A 434 -23.15 20.97 -9.34
CA LYS A 434 -24.06 20.32 -8.39
C LYS A 434 -24.13 18.82 -8.73
N GLY A 435 -24.72 18.03 -7.85
CA GLY A 435 -24.93 16.63 -8.15
C GLY A 435 -25.87 16.45 -9.34
N ASP A 436 -25.55 15.48 -10.20
CA ASP A 436 -26.34 15.05 -11.35
C ASP A 436 -26.51 16.08 -12.48
N ASP A 437 -25.64 17.10 -12.57
CA ASP A 437 -25.73 18.19 -13.55
C ASP A 437 -24.63 18.18 -14.62
N TYR A 438 -23.84 17.10 -14.72
CA TYR A 438 -22.76 17.01 -15.71
C TYR A 438 -22.57 15.62 -16.31
N ILE A 439 -22.05 15.62 -17.54
CA ILE A 439 -21.50 14.46 -18.23
C ILE A 439 -20.01 14.43 -17.94
N LEU A 440 -19.49 13.28 -17.47
CA LEU A 440 -18.10 13.10 -17.06
C LEU A 440 -17.31 12.30 -18.09
N PHE A 441 -16.19 12.85 -18.52
CA PHE A 441 -15.08 12.12 -19.12
C PHE A 441 -13.89 12.11 -18.18
N LEU A 442 -13.32 10.94 -17.91
CA LEU A 442 -12.15 10.81 -17.06
C LEU A 442 -11.14 9.84 -17.66
N ALA A 443 -10.10 10.37 -18.31
CA ALA A 443 -8.99 9.61 -18.84
C ALA A 443 -7.82 10.55 -19.20
N ARG A 444 -6.66 9.96 -19.56
CA ARG A 444 -5.55 10.74 -20.12
C ARG A 444 -5.96 11.38 -21.45
N LEU A 445 -5.54 12.62 -21.66
CA LEU A 445 -5.80 13.33 -22.92
C LEU A 445 -4.83 12.84 -24.02
N VAL A 446 -5.18 11.72 -24.65
CA VAL A 446 -4.47 11.10 -25.77
C VAL A 446 -5.48 10.70 -26.86
N PRO A 447 -5.07 10.67 -28.14
CA PRO A 447 -6.00 10.42 -29.24
C PRO A 447 -6.83 9.14 -29.07
N GLU A 448 -6.21 8.06 -28.63
CA GLU A 448 -6.87 6.75 -28.44
C GLU A 448 -7.96 6.73 -27.37
N LYS A 449 -8.07 7.77 -26.53
CA LYS A 449 -9.15 7.92 -25.54
C LYS A 449 -10.38 8.64 -26.08
N GLY A 450 -10.31 9.19 -27.29
CA GLY A 450 -11.46 9.65 -28.07
C GLY A 450 -12.21 10.85 -27.50
N VAL A 451 -11.62 11.68 -26.61
CA VAL A 451 -12.31 12.84 -26.02
C VAL A 451 -12.80 13.83 -27.08
N HIS A 452 -12.15 13.89 -28.25
CA HIS A 452 -12.56 14.72 -29.36
C HIS A 452 -13.93 14.31 -29.95
N TYR A 453 -14.24 13.01 -29.99
CA TYR A 453 -15.57 12.53 -30.39
C TYR A 453 -16.65 13.01 -29.40
N LEU A 454 -16.35 12.97 -28.12
CA LEU A 454 -17.28 13.45 -27.09
C LEU A 454 -17.51 14.96 -27.18
N ILE A 455 -16.45 15.75 -27.39
CA ILE A 455 -16.57 17.19 -27.57
C ILE A 455 -17.41 17.54 -28.80
N GLU A 456 -17.20 16.82 -29.93
CA GLU A 456 -17.98 16.98 -31.16
C GLU A 456 -19.46 16.62 -30.93
N ALA A 457 -19.73 15.47 -30.32
CA ALA A 457 -21.08 15.04 -29.98
C ALA A 457 -21.76 16.05 -29.05
N TYR A 458 -21.06 16.53 -27.98
CA TYR A 458 -21.60 17.45 -26.99
C TYR A 458 -21.98 18.80 -27.58
N LYS A 459 -21.18 19.35 -28.46
CA LYS A 459 -21.48 20.63 -29.15
C LYS A 459 -22.78 20.60 -29.95
N GLY A 460 -23.21 19.41 -30.38
CA GLY A 460 -24.48 19.20 -31.07
C GLY A 460 -25.67 18.95 -30.18
N LEU A 461 -25.45 18.77 -28.82
CA LEU A 461 -26.52 18.48 -27.88
C LEU A 461 -27.25 19.75 -27.43
N LYS A 462 -28.56 19.64 -27.25
CA LYS A 462 -29.37 20.64 -26.54
C LYS A 462 -29.58 20.19 -25.11
N THR A 463 -28.72 20.63 -24.21
CA THR A 463 -28.73 20.22 -22.78
C THR A 463 -28.27 21.34 -21.89
N ASP A 464 -28.77 21.35 -20.65
CA ASP A 464 -28.30 22.20 -19.55
C ASP A 464 -27.17 21.55 -18.73
N LYS A 465 -26.91 20.26 -18.98
CA LYS A 465 -25.84 19.51 -18.33
C LYS A 465 -24.48 19.95 -18.84
N LYS A 466 -23.54 20.22 -17.95
CA LYS A 466 -22.16 20.58 -18.33
C LYS A 466 -21.35 19.36 -18.76
N LEU A 467 -20.34 19.56 -19.60
CA LEU A 467 -19.34 18.53 -19.90
C LEU A 467 -18.10 18.74 -19.01
N VAL A 468 -17.78 17.76 -18.18
CA VAL A 468 -16.57 17.78 -17.34
C VAL A 468 -15.54 16.85 -17.94
N ILE A 469 -14.39 17.40 -18.31
CA ILE A 469 -13.25 16.65 -18.85
C ILE A 469 -12.14 16.64 -17.79
N ALA A 470 -12.02 15.50 -17.10
CA ALA A 470 -10.98 15.25 -16.12
C ALA A 470 -9.84 14.43 -16.75
N GLY A 471 -8.68 15.06 -16.92
CA GLY A 471 -7.54 14.39 -17.54
C GLY A 471 -6.23 15.16 -17.34
N GLY A 472 -5.21 14.45 -16.90
CA GLY A 472 -3.90 15.02 -16.61
C GLY A 472 -3.03 15.21 -17.85
N ASN A 473 -1.85 15.78 -17.61
CA ASN A 473 -0.81 15.93 -18.62
C ASN A 473 -0.42 14.58 -19.21
N SER A 474 -0.27 14.55 -20.53
CA SER A 474 0.19 13.39 -21.28
C SER A 474 1.38 13.76 -22.17
N HIS A 475 2.07 12.78 -22.70
CA HIS A 475 3.14 13.01 -23.68
C HIS A 475 2.63 13.53 -25.03
N ALA A 476 1.31 13.47 -25.28
CA ALA A 476 0.66 13.99 -26.48
C ALA A 476 0.34 15.49 -26.33
N VAL A 477 1.39 16.32 -26.23
CA VAL A 477 1.27 17.76 -25.96
C VAL A 477 0.44 18.48 -27.05
N GLU A 478 0.65 18.15 -28.31
CA GLU A 478 -0.06 18.75 -29.44
C GLU A 478 -1.56 18.45 -29.38
N TYR A 479 -1.92 17.17 -29.21
CA TYR A 479 -3.31 16.77 -29.08
C TYR A 479 -4.00 17.45 -27.89
N ARG A 480 -3.34 17.46 -26.75
CA ARG A 480 -3.85 18.16 -25.57
C ARG A 480 -4.12 19.65 -25.87
N ASN A 481 -3.17 20.33 -26.51
CA ASN A 481 -3.36 21.75 -26.87
C ASN A 481 -4.52 21.95 -27.87
N GLN A 482 -4.71 21.02 -28.81
CA GLN A 482 -5.88 21.03 -29.69
C GLN A 482 -7.18 20.92 -28.91
N ILE A 483 -7.27 19.97 -27.96
CA ILE A 483 -8.44 19.83 -27.09
C ILE A 483 -8.70 21.12 -26.30
N TYR A 484 -7.69 21.66 -25.60
CA TYR A 484 -7.86 22.89 -24.83
C TYR A 484 -8.35 24.07 -25.72
N ASN A 485 -7.78 24.22 -26.91
CA ASN A 485 -8.19 25.27 -27.83
C ASN A 485 -9.62 25.06 -28.38
N SER A 486 -10.04 23.81 -28.58
CA SER A 486 -11.37 23.50 -29.08
C SER A 486 -12.51 23.79 -28.11
N VAL A 487 -12.20 23.84 -26.78
CA VAL A 487 -13.20 24.03 -25.72
C VAL A 487 -13.11 25.38 -25.02
N ARG A 488 -12.05 26.17 -25.30
CA ARG A 488 -11.74 27.42 -24.55
C ARG A 488 -12.85 28.48 -24.54
N ALA A 489 -13.68 28.48 -25.56
CA ALA A 489 -14.75 29.48 -25.74
C ALA A 489 -16.13 28.97 -25.27
N ASP A 490 -16.22 27.80 -24.68
CA ASP A 490 -17.48 27.19 -24.25
C ASP A 490 -17.52 27.03 -22.74
N ASP A 491 -18.26 27.90 -22.05
CA ASP A 491 -18.41 27.91 -20.61
C ASP A 491 -19.15 26.68 -20.05
N ASN A 492 -19.75 25.87 -20.91
CA ASN A 492 -20.41 24.62 -20.51
C ASN A 492 -19.43 23.43 -20.48
N ILE A 493 -18.17 23.61 -20.94
CA ILE A 493 -17.14 22.58 -20.92
C ILE A 493 -16.08 22.93 -19.89
N ILE A 494 -15.99 22.12 -18.84
CA ILE A 494 -15.06 22.33 -17.72
C ILE A 494 -13.87 21.37 -17.85
N MET A 495 -12.67 21.95 -17.90
CA MET A 495 -11.41 21.22 -17.90
C MET A 495 -10.82 21.23 -16.49
N THR A 496 -10.91 20.12 -15.76
CA THR A 496 -10.40 20.05 -14.36
C THR A 496 -8.89 19.82 -14.30
N GLY A 497 -8.28 19.31 -15.37
CA GLY A 497 -6.92 18.81 -15.33
C GLY A 497 -6.83 17.44 -14.61
N PHE A 498 -5.68 17.16 -13.99
CA PHE A 498 -5.50 15.94 -13.22
C PHE A 498 -6.20 16.05 -11.86
N VAL A 499 -7.02 15.07 -11.53
CA VAL A 499 -7.78 14.98 -10.28
C VAL A 499 -7.47 13.69 -9.53
N GLN A 500 -7.53 13.73 -8.20
CA GLN A 500 -7.29 12.58 -7.32
C GLN A 500 -7.95 12.77 -5.94
N GLY A 501 -7.95 11.69 -5.14
CA GLY A 501 -8.51 11.71 -3.79
C GLY A 501 -9.98 12.11 -3.78
N ARG A 502 -10.39 12.94 -2.82
CA ARG A 502 -11.79 13.33 -2.63
C ARG A 502 -12.42 14.01 -3.83
N GLU A 503 -11.66 14.80 -4.57
CA GLU A 503 -12.17 15.47 -5.79
C GLU A 503 -12.54 14.45 -6.88
N LEU A 504 -11.73 13.39 -7.03
CA LEU A 504 -12.02 12.27 -7.93
C LEU A 504 -13.25 11.46 -7.46
N GLU A 505 -13.32 11.17 -6.16
CA GLU A 505 -14.46 10.49 -5.55
C GLU A 505 -15.77 11.27 -5.76
N GLU A 506 -15.74 12.60 -5.58
CA GLU A 506 -16.90 13.46 -5.84
C GLU A 506 -17.30 13.45 -7.33
N LEU A 507 -16.33 13.48 -8.26
CA LEU A 507 -16.60 13.42 -9.70
C LEU A 507 -17.34 12.14 -10.10
N TYR A 508 -16.92 10.98 -9.60
CA TYR A 508 -17.62 9.74 -9.88
C TYR A 508 -18.97 9.66 -9.17
N SER A 509 -19.05 10.12 -7.92
CA SER A 509 -20.27 10.00 -7.11
C SER A 509 -21.44 10.82 -7.63
N ASN A 510 -21.16 11.92 -8.35
CA ASN A 510 -22.18 12.92 -8.68
C ASN A 510 -22.38 13.12 -10.20
N ALA A 511 -21.77 12.32 -11.05
CA ALA A 511 -21.95 12.42 -12.48
C ALA A 511 -23.36 11.94 -12.91
N HIS A 512 -23.96 12.63 -13.89
CA HIS A 512 -25.19 12.19 -14.52
C HIS A 512 -24.94 11.00 -15.44
N ILE A 513 -23.96 11.15 -16.33
CA ILE A 513 -23.52 10.12 -17.28
C ILE A 513 -21.99 10.12 -17.30
N PHE A 514 -21.40 8.94 -17.33
CA PHE A 514 -19.96 8.77 -17.58
C PHE A 514 -19.74 8.31 -19.03
N VAL A 515 -18.80 8.94 -19.74
CA VAL A 515 -18.54 8.62 -21.16
C VAL A 515 -17.09 8.20 -21.35
N LEU A 516 -16.88 7.03 -21.97
CA LEU A 516 -15.56 6.53 -22.37
C LEU A 516 -15.52 6.20 -23.86
N PRO A 517 -15.20 7.17 -24.74
CA PRO A 517 -15.24 7.00 -26.18
C PRO A 517 -13.93 6.46 -26.76
N SER A 518 -13.29 5.52 -26.09
CA SER A 518 -11.95 5.02 -26.42
C SER A 518 -11.95 4.16 -27.70
N ASP A 519 -10.90 4.33 -28.51
CA ASP A 519 -10.66 3.48 -29.69
C ASP A 519 -9.90 2.19 -29.35
N VAL A 520 -9.08 2.22 -28.29
CA VAL A 520 -8.25 1.09 -27.84
C VAL A 520 -8.13 1.10 -26.33
N GLU A 521 -8.43 -0.04 -25.71
CA GLU A 521 -8.24 -0.30 -24.28
C GLU A 521 -7.57 -1.66 -24.05
N GLY A 522 -7.08 -1.87 -22.84
CA GLY A 522 -6.81 -3.22 -22.33
C GLY A 522 -7.95 -3.66 -21.42
N MET A 523 -8.03 -2.99 -20.26
CA MET A 523 -9.19 -2.98 -19.35
C MET A 523 -9.16 -1.63 -18.63
N ALA A 524 -10.13 -0.80 -18.91
CA ALA A 524 -10.16 0.59 -18.44
C ALA A 524 -10.54 0.64 -16.95
N LEU A 525 -9.59 0.95 -16.05
CA LEU A 525 -9.85 1.13 -14.63
C LEU A 525 -10.89 2.22 -14.36
N CYS A 526 -10.82 3.34 -15.09
CA CYS A 526 -11.80 4.43 -14.94
C CYS A 526 -13.25 4.01 -15.29
N LEU A 527 -13.42 3.00 -16.16
CA LEU A 527 -14.74 2.45 -16.45
C LEU A 527 -15.22 1.54 -15.30
N LEU A 528 -14.32 0.70 -14.77
CA LEU A 528 -14.62 -0.11 -13.59
C LEU A 528 -14.99 0.77 -12.38
N GLU A 529 -14.20 1.83 -12.15
CA GLU A 529 -14.48 2.82 -11.12
C GLU A 529 -15.83 3.51 -11.35
N ALA A 530 -16.09 4.03 -12.55
CA ALA A 530 -17.36 4.70 -12.87
C ALA A 530 -18.57 3.78 -12.62
N MET A 531 -18.50 2.53 -13.06
CA MET A 531 -19.57 1.56 -12.83
C MET A 531 -19.75 1.23 -11.34
N SER A 532 -18.66 1.13 -10.57
CA SER A 532 -18.74 0.85 -9.14
C SER A 532 -19.41 1.98 -8.35
N TYR A 533 -19.20 3.23 -8.75
CA TYR A 533 -19.92 4.39 -8.20
C TYR A 533 -21.40 4.47 -8.64
N GLY A 534 -21.84 3.54 -9.49
CA GLY A 534 -23.22 3.54 -9.99
C GLY A 534 -23.47 4.59 -11.06
N ASN A 535 -22.51 4.86 -11.94
CA ASN A 535 -22.74 5.77 -13.06
C ASN A 535 -23.47 5.07 -14.21
N CYS A 536 -24.35 5.80 -14.90
CA CYS A 536 -24.80 5.45 -16.22
C CYS A 536 -23.65 5.63 -17.20
N CYS A 537 -23.10 4.53 -17.73
CA CYS A 537 -21.94 4.56 -18.59
C CYS A 537 -22.33 4.50 -20.08
N VAL A 538 -21.68 5.34 -20.91
CA VAL A 538 -21.75 5.30 -22.38
C VAL A 538 -20.35 5.03 -22.89
N VAL A 539 -20.17 3.94 -23.63
CA VAL A 539 -18.85 3.47 -24.04
C VAL A 539 -18.80 3.12 -25.52
N SER A 540 -17.64 3.24 -26.14
CA SER A 540 -17.44 2.70 -27.49
C SER A 540 -17.58 1.18 -27.52
N ASP A 541 -18.05 0.60 -28.64
CA ASP A 541 -18.38 -0.81 -28.79
C ASP A 541 -17.16 -1.72 -29.05
N ILE A 542 -15.98 -1.32 -28.59
CA ILE A 542 -14.78 -2.16 -28.64
C ILE A 542 -14.92 -3.40 -27.73
N PRO A 543 -14.31 -4.54 -28.11
CA PRO A 543 -14.45 -5.79 -27.36
C PRO A 543 -14.14 -5.65 -25.86
N GLU A 544 -13.10 -4.92 -25.51
CA GLU A 544 -12.65 -4.72 -24.13
C GLU A 544 -13.69 -3.97 -23.30
N ASN A 545 -14.32 -2.93 -23.84
CA ASN A 545 -15.38 -2.21 -23.15
C ASN A 545 -16.65 -3.08 -23.01
N ARG A 546 -17.04 -3.78 -24.07
CA ARG A 546 -18.19 -4.70 -24.03
C ARG A 546 -18.00 -5.80 -23.00
N GLU A 547 -16.78 -6.35 -22.85
CA GLU A 547 -16.46 -7.35 -21.85
C GLU A 547 -16.65 -6.81 -20.43
N VAL A 548 -16.26 -5.56 -20.18
CA VAL A 548 -16.44 -4.90 -18.86
C VAL A 548 -17.90 -4.66 -18.58
N VAL A 549 -18.64 -4.03 -19.50
CA VAL A 549 -19.98 -3.53 -19.22
C VAL A 549 -21.08 -4.58 -19.38
N GLY A 550 -20.87 -5.62 -20.21
CA GLY A 550 -21.93 -6.55 -20.58
C GLY A 550 -23.11 -5.81 -21.22
N ASP A 551 -24.28 -5.98 -20.64
CA ASP A 551 -25.54 -5.30 -21.01
C ASP A 551 -25.92 -4.14 -20.06
N LYS A 552 -25.01 -3.74 -19.16
CA LYS A 552 -25.25 -2.76 -18.08
C LYS A 552 -24.77 -1.35 -18.41
N ALA A 553 -24.46 -1.06 -19.66
CA ALA A 553 -24.11 0.26 -20.17
C ALA A 553 -24.59 0.44 -21.61
N VAL A 554 -24.62 1.68 -22.07
CA VAL A 554 -24.98 2.00 -23.45
C VAL A 554 -23.73 1.96 -24.32
N CYS A 555 -23.76 1.18 -25.39
CA CYS A 555 -22.70 1.13 -26.38
C CYS A 555 -23.05 1.98 -27.61
N PHE A 556 -22.06 2.69 -28.13
CA PHE A 556 -22.11 3.43 -29.38
C PHE A 556 -21.01 2.94 -30.34
N ARG A 557 -21.15 3.17 -31.62
CA ARG A 557 -20.18 2.74 -32.64
C ARG A 557 -18.85 3.47 -32.45
N LYS A 558 -17.76 2.70 -32.38
CA LYS A 558 -16.39 3.21 -32.26
C LYS A 558 -16.13 4.33 -33.27
N SER A 559 -15.48 5.41 -32.80
CA SER A 559 -15.07 6.59 -33.60
C SER A 559 -16.25 7.32 -34.31
N ASP A 560 -17.48 7.18 -33.83
CA ASP A 560 -18.69 7.77 -34.40
C ASP A 560 -19.30 8.79 -33.43
N ALA A 561 -19.03 10.08 -33.67
CA ALA A 561 -19.52 11.17 -32.82
C ALA A 561 -21.04 11.38 -32.98
N ASP A 562 -21.62 11.07 -34.15
CA ASP A 562 -23.05 11.21 -34.38
C ASP A 562 -23.85 10.14 -33.65
N ASP A 563 -23.38 8.86 -33.67
CA ASP A 563 -24.01 7.80 -32.90
C ASP A 563 -23.88 8.07 -31.40
N LEU A 564 -22.70 8.55 -30.93
CA LEU A 564 -22.50 8.98 -29.54
C LEU A 564 -23.50 10.09 -29.15
N ARG A 565 -23.67 11.12 -30.01
CA ARG A 565 -24.63 12.19 -29.77
C ARG A 565 -26.04 11.64 -29.65
N HIS A 566 -26.47 10.79 -30.57
CA HIS A 566 -27.80 10.18 -30.54
C HIS A 566 -28.05 9.37 -29.25
N LYS A 567 -27.06 8.57 -28.81
CA LYS A 567 -27.16 7.82 -27.53
C LYS A 567 -27.32 8.75 -26.34
N LEU A 568 -26.56 9.85 -26.31
CA LEU A 568 -26.64 10.86 -25.25
C LEU A 568 -28.02 11.58 -25.28
N GLU A 569 -28.54 11.96 -26.43
CA GLU A 569 -29.87 12.56 -26.57
C GLU A 569 -30.98 11.66 -26.02
N VAL A 570 -30.92 10.37 -26.31
CA VAL A 570 -31.90 9.39 -25.81
C VAL A 570 -31.84 9.26 -24.29
N LEU A 571 -30.64 9.26 -23.69
CA LEU A 571 -30.47 9.18 -22.24
C LEU A 571 -30.90 10.48 -21.54
N LEU A 572 -30.51 11.63 -22.07
CA LEU A 572 -30.87 12.93 -21.52
C LEU A 572 -32.39 13.18 -21.54
N ALA A 573 -33.08 12.62 -22.55
CA ALA A 573 -34.55 12.66 -22.64
C ALA A 573 -35.27 11.65 -21.74
N SER A 574 -34.55 10.71 -21.09
CA SER A 574 -35.15 9.61 -20.34
C SER A 574 -34.43 9.39 -18.99
N PRO A 575 -34.68 10.25 -17.98
CA PRO A 575 -34.05 10.11 -16.65
C PRO A 575 -34.26 8.75 -15.98
N GLU A 576 -35.39 8.10 -16.25
CA GLU A 576 -35.68 6.74 -15.75
C GLU A 576 -34.65 5.72 -16.24
N LYS A 577 -34.34 5.74 -17.55
CA LYS A 577 -33.29 4.86 -18.12
C LYS A 577 -31.91 5.12 -17.52
N VAL A 578 -31.57 6.38 -17.26
CA VAL A 578 -30.34 6.74 -16.58
C VAL A 578 -30.30 6.11 -15.18
N GLY A 579 -31.41 6.17 -14.44
CA GLY A 579 -31.57 5.52 -13.13
C GLY A 579 -31.37 4.00 -13.19
N GLU A 580 -32.02 3.33 -14.16
CA GLU A 580 -31.89 1.89 -14.38
C GLU A 580 -30.44 1.47 -14.62
N TYR A 581 -29.71 2.20 -15.49
CA TYR A 581 -28.31 1.92 -15.73
C TYR A 581 -27.41 2.22 -14.52
N LYS A 582 -27.69 3.26 -13.73
CA LYS A 582 -26.97 3.57 -12.51
C LYS A 582 -27.06 2.41 -11.50
N GLU A 583 -28.24 1.89 -11.24
CA GLU A 583 -28.45 0.75 -10.33
C GLU A 583 -27.83 -0.55 -10.86
N ALA A 584 -28.03 -0.82 -12.16
CA ALA A 584 -27.54 -2.04 -12.80
C ALA A 584 -26.00 -2.09 -12.82
N SER A 585 -25.32 -0.97 -13.06
CA SER A 585 -23.85 -0.93 -13.19
C SER A 585 -23.17 -1.23 -11.86
N ALA A 586 -23.61 -0.61 -10.76
CA ALA A 586 -23.05 -0.84 -9.41
C ALA A 586 -23.21 -2.31 -8.97
N SER A 587 -24.43 -2.85 -9.09
CA SER A 587 -24.71 -4.23 -8.72
C SER A 587 -23.88 -5.24 -9.52
N TYR A 588 -23.72 -5.00 -10.82
CA TYR A 588 -22.99 -5.88 -11.71
C TYR A 588 -21.48 -5.93 -11.41
N ILE A 589 -20.85 -4.78 -11.22
CA ILE A 589 -19.40 -4.71 -10.97
C ILE A 589 -19.05 -5.16 -9.56
N CYS A 590 -19.82 -4.78 -8.55
CA CYS A 590 -19.55 -5.19 -7.16
C CYS A 590 -19.87 -6.68 -6.89
N GLY A 591 -20.60 -7.34 -7.78
CA GLY A 591 -20.91 -8.78 -7.72
C GLY A 591 -19.92 -9.67 -8.48
N LYS A 592 -19.05 -9.11 -9.30
CA LYS A 592 -17.96 -9.81 -10.00
C LYS A 592 -16.68 -9.84 -9.16
#